data_70b8c6e5493ab11b894477398dbc5131
#
_entry.id   70b8c6e5493ab11b894477398dbc5131
#
_cell.length_a   1.000
_cell.length_b   1.000
_cell.length_c   1.000
_cell.angle_alpha   90.00
_cell.angle_beta   90.00
_cell.angle_gamma   90.00
#
_symmetry.space_group_name_H-M   'P 1'
#
loop_
_entity.id
_entity.type
_entity.pdbx_description
1 polymer ?
#
loop_
_entity_poly.entity_id
_entity_poly.type
_entity_poly.pdbx_seq_one_letter_code
_entity_poly.pdbx_strand_id
1 'polypeptide(L)'
;TNQYFNGGGANGNFRFSTPKMAIDVMYGANDVKKMEYMDLYSRHTLKNQIYDIRQNEQLRMKYWNHNLRTAFEYNLDDEDHFNLAYTSSFTPEQHSNSLTSGNYQASNVDKYVETRMHNVTLQYHSGSGFDVGGDYTHYTSDNNQTLFADYADGAQSGFSIIGGQKIDRYSIYVDRKRSLAKEWDLGYGMSYRFAKDRDFQTYDKVTGDIPTENTDSRLREQTANVYVSLSKNYATGTSVSISATGEYYTIGNYRKWAVYPQASLTYVKSSEHLFQFSLSTDKTYPGYWDMQSSVSHLNGYTELWGTPGLKPSTAYNLNGNYIWKQKYIFGLFFMHTSDFFVQTGYQSTDRLALIYKNTNWNYMQMWGTNVILPFKAGNWLDSRLTLVGMQVHQRCDDFFDIPFNRRKWMFNSSLDNTFKVGKNLAFELIGSIQTPMIQGTFDIETVYNLTAGLKWSFASDRINLSARCSDLFNSGMPNLKVRFNGQHLDMNNDFYSRSFTIHFSYRFGGYKKKEAGKIDTSRFGH
;
A
#
# COMPACT_ATOMS: atom_id res chain seq x y z
N THR A 1 31.93 -0.99 2.55
CA THR A 1 31.89 0.28 1.78
C THR A 1 30.44 0.61 1.49
N ASN A 2 29.91 1.63 2.19
CA ASN A 2 28.54 2.10 1.98
C ASN A 2 28.47 2.74 0.58
N GLN A 3 27.92 2.03 -0.37
CA GLN A 3 27.61 2.58 -1.69
C GLN A 3 26.21 3.20 -1.61
N TYR A 4 26.14 4.53 -1.60
CA TYR A 4 24.90 5.25 -1.76
C TYR A 4 24.56 5.32 -3.25
N PHE A 5 23.30 4.98 -3.60
CA PHE A 5 22.82 5.19 -4.95
C PHE A 5 22.11 6.53 -5.03
N ASN A 6 22.49 7.33 -6.02
CA ASN A 6 21.82 8.59 -6.29
C ASN A 6 20.57 8.31 -7.15
N GLY A 7 19.42 8.70 -6.65
CA GLY A 7 18.18 8.77 -7.42
C GLY A 7 17.77 10.22 -7.61
N GLY A 8 16.93 10.49 -8.56
CA GLY A 8 16.41 11.82 -8.80
C GLY A 8 15.15 11.82 -9.63
N GLY A 9 14.41 12.91 -9.62
CA GLY A 9 13.20 13.04 -10.39
C GLY A 9 12.88 14.48 -10.75
N ALA A 10 12.12 14.65 -11.81
CA ALA A 10 11.61 15.92 -12.24
C ALA A 10 10.10 15.82 -12.52
N ASN A 11 9.35 16.83 -12.11
CA ASN A 11 7.92 16.93 -12.35
C ASN A 11 7.59 18.29 -12.94
N GLY A 12 6.77 18.31 -13.98
CA GLY A 12 6.24 19.52 -14.61
C GLY A 12 4.73 19.48 -14.64
N ASN A 13 4.09 20.63 -14.33
CA ASN A 13 2.66 20.78 -14.38
C ASN A 13 2.32 22.02 -15.19
N PHE A 14 1.39 21.87 -16.13
CA PHE A 14 0.85 22.96 -16.94
C PHE A 14 -0.66 22.98 -16.83
N ARG A 15 -1.24 24.15 -16.60
CA ARG A 15 -2.70 24.36 -16.61
C ARG A 15 -3.05 25.57 -17.45
N PHE A 16 -3.94 25.37 -18.40
CA PHE A 16 -4.65 26.43 -19.11
C PHE A 16 -6.12 26.39 -18.67
N SER A 17 -6.70 27.54 -18.30
CA SER A 17 -8.10 27.59 -17.89
C SER A 17 -8.78 28.87 -18.35
N THR A 18 -10.01 28.71 -18.81
CA THR A 18 -10.98 29.78 -19.10
C THR A 18 -12.20 29.56 -18.18
N PRO A 19 -13.20 30.43 -18.14
CA PRO A 19 -14.43 30.19 -17.41
C PRO A 19 -15.17 28.89 -17.82
N LYS A 20 -15.06 28.49 -19.10
CA LYS A 20 -15.77 27.32 -19.62
C LYS A 20 -14.95 26.05 -19.72
N MET A 21 -13.62 26.13 -19.78
CA MET A 21 -12.81 24.95 -19.96
C MET A 21 -11.46 25.04 -19.22
N ALA A 22 -10.93 23.90 -18.84
CA ALA A 22 -9.55 23.80 -18.35
C ALA A 22 -8.86 22.58 -18.95
N ILE A 23 -7.56 22.73 -19.22
CA ILE A 23 -6.67 21.65 -19.64
C ILE A 23 -5.52 21.59 -18.62
N ASP A 24 -5.32 20.43 -18.05
CA ASP A 24 -4.20 20.14 -17.14
C ASP A 24 -3.30 19.09 -17.77
N VAL A 25 -1.99 19.32 -17.78
CA VAL A 25 -0.99 18.34 -18.18
C VAL A 25 0.04 18.24 -17.07
N MET A 26 0.26 17.03 -16.59
CA MET A 26 1.25 16.71 -15.56
C MET A 26 2.15 15.59 -16.07
N TYR A 27 3.45 15.79 -15.97
CA TYR A 27 4.42 14.76 -16.29
C TYR A 27 5.46 14.68 -15.20
N GLY A 28 5.85 13.46 -14.83
CA GLY A 28 6.91 13.18 -13.87
C GLY A 28 7.77 12.03 -14.34
N ALA A 29 9.06 12.12 -14.08
CA ALA A 29 10.01 11.05 -14.30
C ALA A 29 10.91 10.90 -13.07
N ASN A 30 11.13 9.67 -12.62
CA ASN A 30 11.96 9.37 -11.46
C ASN A 30 12.95 8.25 -11.78
N ASP A 31 14.26 8.50 -11.56
CA ASP A 31 15.32 7.50 -11.55
C ASP A 31 15.40 6.88 -10.15
N VAL A 32 15.17 5.59 -10.06
CA VAL A 32 15.19 4.84 -8.80
C VAL A 32 16.32 3.82 -8.85
N LYS A 33 17.18 3.87 -7.84
CA LYS A 33 18.24 2.89 -7.61
C LYS A 33 18.16 2.46 -6.16
N LYS A 34 18.15 1.14 -5.94
CA LYS A 34 18.12 0.54 -4.61
C LYS A 34 19.21 -0.51 -4.49
N MET A 35 19.70 -0.65 -3.28
CA MET A 35 20.55 -1.76 -2.87
C MET A 35 20.11 -2.20 -1.49
N GLU A 36 19.81 -3.46 -1.35
CA GLU A 36 19.30 -4.07 -0.14
C GLU A 36 20.17 -5.25 0.24
N TYR A 37 20.41 -5.42 1.53
CA TYR A 37 21.14 -6.56 2.08
C TYR A 37 20.25 -7.28 3.09
N MET A 38 20.27 -8.59 3.05
CA MET A 38 19.54 -9.41 4.00
C MET A 38 20.40 -10.59 4.43
N ASP A 39 20.54 -10.76 5.75
CA ASP A 39 21.11 -11.97 6.34
C ASP A 39 19.96 -12.88 6.77
N LEU A 40 19.93 -14.06 6.19
CA LEU A 40 18.96 -15.10 6.49
C LEU A 40 19.64 -16.22 7.27
N TYR A 41 19.10 -16.55 8.45
CA TYR A 41 19.36 -17.80 9.15
C TYR A 41 18.08 -18.63 9.19
N SER A 42 18.16 -19.85 8.65
CA SER A 42 17.04 -20.79 8.59
C SER A 42 17.49 -22.12 9.19
N ARG A 43 16.89 -22.49 10.33
CA ARG A 43 17.01 -23.84 10.88
C ARG A 43 15.86 -24.67 10.32
N HIS A 44 16.12 -25.34 9.21
CA HIS A 44 15.11 -26.05 8.43
C HIS A 44 15.08 -27.55 8.81
N THR A 45 13.92 -28.02 9.24
CA THR A 45 13.71 -29.44 9.55
C THR A 45 13.06 -30.14 8.34
N LEU A 46 13.76 -31.08 7.72
CA LEU A 46 13.28 -31.88 6.61
C LEU A 46 13.43 -33.38 6.95
N LYS A 47 12.35 -34.15 6.94
CA LYS A 47 12.36 -35.60 7.21
C LYS A 47 13.15 -35.96 8.48
N ASN A 48 12.96 -35.22 9.59
CA ASN A 48 13.65 -35.36 10.87
C ASN A 48 15.16 -34.99 10.86
N GLN A 49 15.68 -34.51 9.78
CA GLN A 49 17.01 -33.94 9.70
C GLN A 49 16.97 -32.42 9.80
N ILE A 50 17.89 -31.83 10.55
CA ILE A 50 18.01 -30.38 10.72
C ILE A 50 19.13 -29.87 9.84
N TYR A 51 18.80 -28.82 9.05
CA TYR A 51 19.72 -28.10 8.20
C TYR A 51 19.85 -26.66 8.72
N ASP A 52 21.01 -26.27 9.15
CA ASP A 52 21.33 -24.90 9.52
C ASP A 52 21.81 -24.13 8.29
N ILE A 53 20.89 -23.39 7.64
CA ILE A 53 21.11 -22.65 6.42
C ILE A 53 21.40 -21.18 6.77
N ARG A 54 22.50 -20.64 6.30
CA ARG A 54 22.88 -19.23 6.44
C ARG A 54 23.17 -18.65 5.08
N GLN A 55 22.55 -17.52 4.79
CA GLN A 55 22.68 -16.85 3.50
C GLN A 55 22.81 -15.33 3.69
N ASN A 56 23.65 -14.73 2.87
CA ASN A 56 23.68 -13.29 2.68
C ASN A 56 23.12 -13.00 1.28
N GLU A 57 22.15 -12.13 1.20
CA GLU A 57 21.54 -11.69 -0.05
C GLU A 57 21.84 -10.22 -0.29
N GLN A 58 22.24 -9.90 -1.52
CA GLN A 58 22.42 -8.54 -2.00
C GLN A 58 21.53 -8.33 -3.21
N LEU A 59 20.49 -7.51 -3.06
CA LEU A 59 19.61 -7.10 -4.15
C LEU A 59 20.03 -5.71 -4.66
N ARG A 60 20.26 -5.60 -5.95
CA ARG A 60 20.42 -4.32 -6.67
C ARG A 60 19.25 -4.13 -7.61
N MET A 61 18.67 -2.93 -7.62
CA MET A 61 17.56 -2.59 -8.48
C MET A 61 17.74 -1.20 -9.09
N LYS A 62 17.42 -1.09 -10.37
CA LYS A 62 17.49 0.17 -11.11
C LYS A 62 16.34 0.26 -12.10
N TYR A 63 15.63 1.40 -12.12
CA TYR A 63 14.60 1.68 -13.11
C TYR A 63 14.27 3.17 -13.22
N TRP A 64 13.66 3.54 -14.35
CA TRP A 64 12.98 4.81 -14.54
C TRP A 64 11.47 4.60 -14.47
N ASN A 65 10.79 5.42 -13.69
CA ASN A 65 9.33 5.45 -13.66
C ASN A 65 8.84 6.77 -14.25
N HIS A 66 7.89 6.69 -15.17
CA HIS A 66 7.29 7.82 -15.85
C HIS A 66 5.79 7.86 -15.55
N ASN A 67 5.28 9.05 -15.24
CA ASN A 67 3.87 9.28 -14.97
C ASN A 67 3.40 10.46 -15.83
N LEU A 68 2.35 10.24 -16.61
CA LEU A 68 1.69 11.27 -17.42
C LEU A 68 0.22 11.35 -17.03
N ARG A 69 -0.28 12.54 -16.82
CA ARG A 69 -1.71 12.79 -16.71
C ARG A 69 -2.09 13.99 -17.56
N THR A 70 -3.15 13.82 -18.35
CA THR A 70 -3.82 14.91 -19.08
C THR A 70 -5.29 14.91 -18.70
N ALA A 71 -5.83 16.06 -18.30
CA ALA A 71 -7.24 16.21 -17.97
C ALA A 71 -7.84 17.38 -18.74
N PHE A 72 -9.05 17.19 -19.21
CA PHE A 72 -9.89 18.18 -19.86
C PHE A 72 -11.18 18.34 -19.05
N GLU A 73 -11.48 19.56 -18.62
CA GLU A 73 -12.70 19.93 -17.92
C GLU A 73 -13.50 20.89 -18.79
N TYR A 74 -14.80 20.69 -18.88
CA TYR A 74 -15.70 21.56 -19.62
C TYR A 74 -16.95 21.83 -18.78
N ASN A 75 -17.20 23.14 -18.52
CA ASN A 75 -18.39 23.61 -17.82
C ASN A 75 -19.44 23.97 -18.90
N LEU A 76 -20.52 23.21 -18.95
CA LEU A 76 -21.69 23.48 -19.79
C LEU A 76 -22.36 24.75 -19.29
N ASP A 77 -22.54 24.84 -17.96
CA ASP A 77 -23.01 25.99 -17.19
C ASP A 77 -22.36 25.98 -15.77
N ASP A 78 -22.94 26.73 -14.81
CA ASP A 78 -22.38 26.82 -13.45
C ASP A 78 -22.53 25.53 -12.62
N GLU A 79 -23.45 24.65 -13.00
CA GLU A 79 -23.80 23.43 -12.26
C GLU A 79 -23.44 22.15 -13.02
N ASP A 80 -23.46 22.20 -14.36
CA ASP A 80 -23.18 21.04 -15.22
C ASP A 80 -21.74 21.05 -15.72
N HIS A 81 -20.97 20.01 -15.39
CA HIS A 81 -19.59 19.91 -15.86
C HIS A 81 -19.19 18.49 -16.26
N PHE A 82 -18.31 18.46 -17.24
CA PHE A 82 -17.76 17.26 -17.84
C PHE A 82 -16.26 17.20 -17.58
N ASN A 83 -15.74 16.02 -17.24
CA ASN A 83 -14.33 15.78 -17.01
C ASN A 83 -13.87 14.53 -17.75
N LEU A 84 -12.84 14.66 -18.58
CA LEU A 84 -12.14 13.58 -19.27
C LEU A 84 -10.69 13.58 -18.81
N ALA A 85 -10.19 12.47 -18.30
CA ALA A 85 -8.80 12.35 -17.91
C ALA A 85 -8.16 11.11 -18.51
N TYR A 86 -6.94 11.27 -19.00
CA TYR A 86 -6.04 10.17 -19.35
C TYR A 86 -4.86 10.17 -18.39
N THR A 87 -4.55 9.00 -17.84
CA THR A 87 -3.38 8.81 -16.99
C THR A 87 -2.60 7.59 -17.47
N SER A 88 -1.29 7.72 -17.52
CA SER A 88 -0.39 6.62 -17.84
C SER A 88 0.77 6.59 -16.85
N SER A 89 1.12 5.37 -16.41
CA SER A 89 2.35 5.09 -15.66
C SER A 89 3.10 3.99 -16.37
N PHE A 90 4.39 4.18 -16.61
CA PHE A 90 5.19 3.17 -17.27
C PHE A 90 6.62 3.14 -16.75
N THR A 91 7.13 1.91 -16.63
CA THR A 91 8.52 1.60 -16.32
C THR A 91 9.06 0.79 -17.50
N PRO A 92 9.82 1.42 -18.43
CA PRO A 92 10.28 0.77 -19.66
C PRO A 92 11.16 -0.44 -19.40
N GLU A 93 11.97 -0.37 -18.36
CA GLU A 93 12.84 -1.43 -17.92
C GLU A 93 13.16 -1.25 -16.45
N GLN A 94 12.80 -2.24 -15.64
CA GLN A 94 13.30 -2.41 -14.29
C GLN A 94 14.26 -3.59 -14.29
N HIS A 95 15.52 -3.33 -14.06
CA HIS A 95 16.54 -4.36 -13.89
C HIS A 95 16.79 -4.59 -12.41
N SER A 96 16.70 -5.83 -11.98
CA SER A 96 17.10 -6.26 -10.63
C SER A 96 18.03 -7.46 -10.72
N ASN A 97 19.09 -7.41 -9.92
CA ASN A 97 20.05 -8.49 -9.77
C ASN A 97 20.18 -8.84 -8.29
N SER A 98 19.89 -10.09 -7.94
CA SER A 98 20.04 -10.65 -6.60
C SER A 98 21.17 -11.66 -6.58
N LEU A 99 22.18 -11.37 -5.75
CA LEU A 99 23.29 -12.27 -5.48
C LEU A 99 23.13 -12.85 -4.08
N THR A 100 23.07 -14.17 -3.99
CA THR A 100 23.00 -14.88 -2.71
C THR A 100 24.25 -15.72 -2.54
N SER A 101 24.83 -15.68 -1.34
CA SER A 101 25.94 -16.55 -0.94
C SER A 101 25.63 -17.19 0.41
N GLY A 102 25.90 -18.47 0.55
CA GLY A 102 25.61 -19.18 1.80
C GLY A 102 26.27 -20.55 1.89
N ASN A 103 26.06 -21.22 3.03
CA ASN A 103 26.59 -22.56 3.27
C ASN A 103 25.77 -23.67 2.60
N TYR A 104 24.55 -23.39 2.13
CA TYR A 104 23.69 -24.34 1.43
C TYR A 104 23.76 -24.14 -0.08
N GLN A 105 23.73 -22.88 -0.54
CA GLN A 105 23.75 -22.52 -1.94
C GLN A 105 24.39 -21.14 -2.17
N ALA A 106 24.88 -20.93 -3.37
CA ALA A 106 25.16 -19.62 -3.94
C ALA A 106 24.38 -19.45 -5.23
N SER A 107 23.75 -18.29 -5.44
CA SER A 107 22.94 -18.08 -6.62
C SER A 107 22.98 -16.65 -7.13
N ASN A 108 22.72 -16.52 -8.42
CA ASN A 108 22.52 -15.26 -9.11
C ASN A 108 21.16 -15.28 -9.80
N VAL A 109 20.34 -14.26 -9.52
CA VAL A 109 19.05 -14.04 -10.18
C VAL A 109 19.09 -12.70 -10.88
N ASP A 110 18.96 -12.71 -12.19
CA ASP A 110 18.77 -11.53 -13.02
C ASP A 110 17.30 -11.43 -13.47
N LYS A 111 16.68 -10.28 -13.26
CA LYS A 111 15.29 -10.06 -13.59
C LYS A 111 15.08 -8.71 -14.28
N TYR A 112 14.39 -8.74 -15.40
CA TYR A 112 13.95 -7.59 -16.17
C TYR A 112 12.43 -7.54 -16.18
N VAL A 113 11.85 -6.41 -15.77
CA VAL A 113 10.42 -6.20 -15.76
C VAL A 113 10.09 -4.90 -16.50
N GLU A 114 9.19 -4.99 -17.45
CA GLU A 114 8.57 -3.83 -18.08
C GLU A 114 7.11 -3.72 -17.63
N THR A 115 6.67 -2.53 -17.20
CA THR A 115 5.27 -2.30 -16.83
C THR A 115 4.70 -1.10 -17.56
N ARG A 116 3.45 -1.22 -18.00
CA ARG A 116 2.68 -0.13 -18.62
C ARG A 116 1.25 -0.14 -18.10
N MET A 117 0.79 1.01 -17.67
CA MET A 117 -0.60 1.22 -17.28
C MET A 117 -1.17 2.43 -18.00
N HIS A 118 -2.34 2.28 -18.58
CA HIS A 118 -3.12 3.32 -19.21
C HIS A 118 -4.51 3.33 -18.59
N ASN A 119 -4.99 4.52 -18.21
CA ASN A 119 -6.33 4.70 -17.70
C ASN A 119 -7.00 5.88 -18.39
N VAL A 120 -8.25 5.71 -18.78
CA VAL A 120 -9.14 6.76 -19.27
C VAL A 120 -10.33 6.86 -18.33
N THR A 121 -10.59 8.04 -17.78
CA THR A 121 -11.72 8.32 -16.89
C THR A 121 -12.63 9.36 -17.52
N LEU A 122 -13.93 9.09 -17.50
CA LEU A 122 -14.98 9.98 -17.97
C LEU A 122 -15.95 10.24 -16.82
N GLN A 123 -16.28 11.51 -16.56
CA GLN A 123 -17.20 11.90 -15.50
C GLN A 123 -18.09 13.06 -15.98
N TYR A 124 -19.36 12.99 -15.64
CA TYR A 124 -20.33 14.05 -15.85
C TYR A 124 -21.06 14.32 -14.54
N HIS A 125 -21.04 15.55 -14.11
CA HIS A 125 -21.81 16.05 -12.99
C HIS A 125 -22.96 16.92 -13.51
N SER A 126 -24.17 16.69 -13.02
CA SER A 126 -25.36 17.47 -13.36
C SER A 126 -25.85 18.27 -12.18
N GLY A 127 -26.25 19.52 -12.41
CA GLY A 127 -26.93 20.37 -11.41
C GLY A 127 -28.19 19.77 -10.81
N SER A 128 -28.79 18.78 -11.48
CA SER A 128 -29.88 17.97 -10.92
C SER A 128 -29.44 16.98 -9.83
N GLY A 129 -28.12 16.95 -9.50
CA GLY A 129 -27.52 16.12 -8.47
C GLY A 129 -27.16 14.70 -8.92
N PHE A 130 -27.08 14.45 -10.23
CA PHE A 130 -26.53 13.19 -10.76
C PHE A 130 -25.04 13.32 -11.04
N ASP A 131 -24.31 12.27 -10.62
CA ASP A 131 -22.93 12.02 -11.01
C ASP A 131 -22.88 10.70 -11.77
N VAL A 132 -22.42 10.74 -13.02
CA VAL A 132 -22.27 9.56 -13.88
C VAL A 132 -20.85 9.49 -14.35
N GLY A 133 -20.25 8.31 -14.29
CA GLY A 133 -18.90 8.18 -14.77
C GLY A 133 -18.49 6.74 -15.04
N GLY A 134 -17.30 6.62 -15.57
CA GLY A 134 -16.66 5.33 -15.81
C GLY A 134 -15.18 5.46 -16.06
N ASP A 135 -14.48 4.36 -15.91
CA ASP A 135 -13.07 4.26 -16.24
C ASP A 135 -12.74 2.95 -16.96
N TYR A 136 -11.73 3.02 -17.80
CA TYR A 136 -11.06 1.88 -18.39
C TYR A 136 -9.59 1.91 -18.04
N THR A 137 -9.09 0.82 -17.49
CA THR A 137 -7.67 0.62 -17.19
C THR A 137 -7.14 -0.57 -17.96
N HIS A 138 -6.04 -0.35 -18.68
CA HIS A 138 -5.25 -1.38 -19.33
C HIS A 138 -3.87 -1.44 -18.67
N TYR A 139 -3.49 -2.62 -18.19
CA TYR A 139 -2.19 -2.86 -17.56
C TYR A 139 -1.51 -4.04 -18.24
N THR A 140 -0.21 -3.90 -18.50
CA THR A 140 0.67 -4.99 -18.94
C THR A 140 1.94 -5.00 -18.11
N SER A 141 2.42 -6.21 -17.83
CA SER A 141 3.73 -6.46 -17.23
C SER A 141 4.39 -7.60 -18.00
N ASP A 142 5.59 -7.36 -18.52
CA ASP A 142 6.45 -8.38 -19.14
C ASP A 142 7.62 -8.65 -18.19
N ASN A 143 7.92 -9.92 -17.93
CA ASN A 143 8.90 -10.36 -16.95
C ASN A 143 9.81 -11.42 -17.55
N ASN A 144 11.11 -11.14 -17.56
CA ASN A 144 12.15 -12.10 -17.93
C ASN A 144 13.05 -12.31 -16.71
N GLN A 145 13.24 -13.56 -16.32
CA GLN A 145 14.09 -13.92 -15.17
C GLN A 145 15.03 -15.04 -15.56
N THR A 146 16.29 -14.95 -15.14
CA THR A 146 17.24 -16.07 -15.17
C THR A 146 17.69 -16.36 -13.74
N LEU A 147 17.83 -17.63 -13.41
CA LEU A 147 18.41 -18.10 -12.17
C LEU A 147 19.52 -19.10 -12.48
N PHE A 148 20.61 -18.96 -11.77
CA PHE A 148 21.66 -19.95 -11.68
C PHE A 148 22.04 -20.16 -10.21
N ALA A 149 22.10 -21.41 -9.76
CA ALA A 149 22.40 -21.78 -8.38
C ALA A 149 23.40 -22.94 -8.34
N ASP A 150 24.41 -22.80 -7.50
CA ASP A 150 25.37 -23.83 -7.10
C ASP A 150 25.08 -24.28 -5.67
N TYR A 151 24.91 -25.57 -5.43
CA TYR A 151 24.62 -26.12 -4.11
C TYR A 151 25.87 -26.72 -3.46
N ALA A 152 25.87 -26.78 -2.13
CA ALA A 152 27.03 -27.25 -1.35
C ALA A 152 27.40 -28.71 -1.59
N ASP A 153 26.48 -29.53 -2.10
CA ASP A 153 26.70 -30.93 -2.50
C ASP A 153 27.29 -31.08 -3.90
N GLY A 154 27.55 -29.97 -4.59
CA GLY A 154 28.06 -29.91 -5.96
C GLY A 154 26.98 -29.95 -7.04
N ALA A 155 25.70 -30.04 -6.68
CA ALA A 155 24.60 -29.92 -7.65
C ALA A 155 24.51 -28.50 -8.19
N GLN A 156 24.03 -28.39 -9.43
CA GLN A 156 23.79 -27.10 -10.09
C GLN A 156 22.35 -27.09 -10.62
N SER A 157 21.73 -25.93 -10.53
CA SER A 157 20.41 -25.71 -11.10
C SER A 157 20.32 -24.35 -11.78
N GLY A 158 19.54 -24.29 -12.85
CA GLY A 158 19.33 -23.04 -13.56
C GLY A 158 18.13 -23.11 -14.49
N PHE A 159 17.58 -21.94 -14.82
CA PHE A 159 16.51 -21.79 -15.79
C PHE A 159 16.42 -20.35 -16.28
N SER A 160 15.68 -20.16 -17.36
CA SER A 160 15.15 -18.87 -17.79
C SER A 160 13.63 -18.90 -17.73
N ILE A 161 13.02 -17.78 -17.32
CA ILE A 161 11.56 -17.59 -17.33
C ILE A 161 11.24 -16.46 -18.29
N ILE A 162 10.21 -16.66 -19.09
CA ILE A 162 9.47 -15.61 -19.79
C ILE A 162 8.07 -15.62 -19.24
N GLY A 163 7.62 -14.50 -18.68
CA GLY A 163 6.30 -14.38 -18.10
C GLY A 163 5.69 -13.01 -18.36
N GLY A 164 4.41 -12.90 -18.10
CA GLY A 164 3.73 -11.63 -18.25
C GLY A 164 2.33 -11.65 -17.67
N GLN A 165 1.80 -10.44 -17.45
CA GLN A 165 0.43 -10.24 -17.00
C GLN A 165 -0.24 -9.17 -17.83
N LYS A 166 -1.50 -9.38 -18.19
CA LYS A 166 -2.34 -8.43 -18.89
C LYS A 166 -3.68 -8.30 -18.20
N ILE A 167 -4.04 -7.07 -17.82
CA ILE A 167 -5.28 -6.77 -17.12
C ILE A 167 -6.05 -5.70 -17.88
N ASP A 168 -7.32 -5.99 -18.17
CA ASP A 168 -8.30 -5.03 -18.68
C ASP A 168 -9.40 -4.86 -17.63
N ARG A 169 -9.58 -3.64 -17.08
CA ARG A 169 -10.59 -3.32 -16.07
C ARG A 169 -11.49 -2.20 -16.54
N TYR A 170 -12.78 -2.41 -16.45
CA TYR A 170 -13.84 -1.47 -16.78
C TYR A 170 -14.65 -1.16 -15.53
N SER A 171 -15.01 0.08 -15.29
CA SER A 171 -15.98 0.45 -14.27
C SER A 171 -16.94 1.52 -14.77
N ILE A 172 -18.18 1.45 -14.29
CA ILE A 172 -19.22 2.45 -14.51
C ILE A 172 -19.94 2.69 -13.19
N TYR A 173 -20.39 3.92 -12.96
CA TYR A 173 -21.20 4.27 -11.81
C TYR A 173 -22.22 5.35 -12.12
N VAL A 174 -23.29 5.35 -11.36
CA VAL A 174 -24.31 6.40 -11.34
C VAL A 174 -24.65 6.67 -9.89
N ASP A 175 -24.49 7.91 -9.47
CA ASP A 175 -24.76 8.38 -8.13
C ASP A 175 -25.76 9.54 -8.19
N ARG A 176 -26.58 9.66 -7.16
CA ARG A 176 -27.46 10.82 -6.98
C ARG A 176 -27.46 11.26 -5.54
N LYS A 177 -27.33 12.57 -5.34
CA LYS A 177 -27.54 13.23 -4.07
C LYS A 177 -28.74 14.16 -4.17
N ARG A 178 -29.65 14.10 -3.18
CA ARG A 178 -30.83 14.93 -3.12
C ARG A 178 -31.05 15.43 -1.68
N SER A 179 -31.23 16.73 -1.53
CA SER A 179 -31.66 17.31 -0.27
C SER A 179 -33.15 17.11 -0.09
N LEU A 180 -33.50 16.61 1.09
CA LEU A 180 -34.87 16.36 1.54
C LEU A 180 -35.33 17.47 2.50
N ALA A 181 -36.61 17.42 2.90
CA ALA A 181 -37.15 18.32 3.92
C ALA A 181 -36.35 18.21 5.23
N LYS A 182 -36.31 19.30 6.01
CA LYS A 182 -35.62 19.40 7.31
C LYS A 182 -34.12 19.14 7.26
N GLU A 183 -33.48 19.56 6.18
CA GLU A 183 -32.01 19.49 6.02
C GLU A 183 -31.41 18.06 6.02
N TRP A 184 -32.20 17.06 5.65
CA TRP A 184 -31.71 15.73 5.40
C TRP A 184 -31.20 15.62 3.96
N ASP A 185 -30.05 15.01 3.78
CA ASP A 185 -29.49 14.64 2.47
C ASP A 185 -29.62 13.13 2.25
N LEU A 186 -30.24 12.74 1.16
CA LEU A 186 -30.35 11.36 0.68
C LEU A 186 -29.36 11.17 -0.47
N GLY A 187 -28.43 10.21 -0.32
CA GLY A 187 -27.57 9.74 -1.39
C GLY A 187 -27.91 8.30 -1.76
N TYR A 188 -27.86 7.97 -3.04
CA TYR A 188 -27.99 6.60 -3.52
C TYR A 188 -27.32 6.44 -4.86
N GLY A 189 -26.88 5.24 -5.15
CA GLY A 189 -26.20 4.97 -6.41
C GLY A 189 -25.90 3.51 -6.62
N MET A 190 -25.34 3.23 -7.79
CA MET A 190 -24.89 1.91 -8.18
C MET A 190 -23.59 2.00 -8.94
N SER A 191 -22.78 0.94 -8.82
CA SER A 191 -21.57 0.78 -9.63
C SER A 191 -21.42 -0.65 -10.09
N TYR A 192 -20.79 -0.82 -11.25
CA TYR A 192 -20.41 -2.11 -11.77
C TYR A 192 -18.97 -2.07 -12.24
N ARG A 193 -18.17 -3.06 -11.83
CA ARG A 193 -16.79 -3.25 -12.25
C ARG A 193 -16.62 -4.63 -12.84
N PHE A 194 -15.89 -4.68 -13.93
CA PHE A 194 -15.52 -5.92 -14.59
C PHE A 194 -14.03 -5.90 -14.91
N ALA A 195 -13.31 -6.98 -14.59
CA ALA A 195 -11.91 -7.13 -14.95
C ALA A 195 -11.65 -8.51 -15.58
N LYS A 196 -10.72 -8.49 -16.53
CA LYS A 196 -10.09 -9.69 -17.10
C LYS A 196 -8.61 -9.61 -16.79
N ASP A 197 -8.09 -10.67 -16.21
CA ASP A 197 -6.67 -10.86 -15.96
C ASP A 197 -6.20 -12.12 -16.67
N ARG A 198 -5.04 -12.05 -17.29
CA ARG A 198 -4.32 -13.18 -17.84
C ARG A 198 -2.88 -13.07 -17.40
N ASP A 199 -2.38 -14.10 -16.75
CA ASP A 199 -0.97 -14.29 -16.42
C ASP A 199 -0.44 -15.56 -17.06
N PHE A 200 0.83 -15.53 -17.49
CA PHE A 200 1.52 -16.69 -18.00
C PHE A 200 2.97 -16.71 -17.55
N GLN A 201 3.52 -17.91 -17.43
CA GLN A 201 4.94 -18.14 -17.15
C GLN A 201 5.40 -19.38 -17.89
N THR A 202 6.49 -19.26 -18.62
CA THR A 202 7.11 -20.36 -19.37
C THR A 202 8.57 -20.48 -18.97
N TYR A 203 8.97 -21.69 -18.63
CA TYR A 203 10.37 -22.02 -18.31
C TYR A 203 11.10 -22.51 -19.56
N ASP A 204 12.33 -22.06 -19.70
CA ASP A 204 13.26 -22.47 -20.75
C ASP A 204 14.65 -22.73 -20.14
N LYS A 205 15.47 -23.53 -20.83
CA LYS A 205 16.85 -23.86 -20.42
C LYS A 205 16.96 -24.41 -19.00
N VAL A 206 16.01 -25.25 -18.60
CA VAL A 206 15.98 -25.85 -17.27
C VAL A 206 17.10 -26.85 -17.11
N THR A 207 17.89 -26.71 -16.05
CA THR A 207 18.95 -27.62 -15.63
C THR A 207 18.84 -27.91 -14.15
N GLY A 208 19.21 -29.12 -13.71
CA GLY A 208 19.10 -29.53 -12.31
C GLY A 208 17.67 -29.87 -11.88
N ASP A 209 17.48 -30.06 -10.58
CA ASP A 209 16.22 -30.50 -9.97
C ASP A 209 15.50 -29.33 -9.27
N ILE A 210 15.04 -28.36 -10.05
CA ILE A 210 14.17 -27.27 -9.57
C ILE A 210 12.76 -27.52 -10.09
N PRO A 211 11.73 -27.44 -9.23
CA PRO A 211 10.34 -27.52 -9.67
C PRO A 211 10.01 -26.38 -10.64
N THR A 212 9.72 -26.73 -11.88
CA THR A 212 9.36 -25.77 -12.94
C THR A 212 8.05 -26.20 -13.58
N GLU A 213 7.04 -25.36 -13.53
CA GLU A 213 5.74 -25.60 -14.13
C GLU A 213 5.32 -24.38 -14.96
N ASN A 214 5.01 -24.63 -16.24
CA ASN A 214 4.46 -23.59 -17.10
C ASN A 214 3.02 -23.30 -16.72
N THR A 215 2.67 -22.02 -16.65
CA THR A 215 1.33 -21.55 -16.29
C THR A 215 0.75 -20.65 -17.37
N ASP A 216 -0.55 -20.73 -17.62
CA ASP A 216 -1.37 -19.76 -18.38
C ASP A 216 -2.74 -19.69 -17.68
N SER A 217 -2.92 -18.68 -16.85
CA SER A 217 -4.09 -18.50 -16.02
C SER A 217 -4.95 -17.35 -16.53
N ARG A 218 -6.27 -17.47 -16.38
CA ARG A 218 -7.22 -16.45 -16.78
C ARG A 218 -8.26 -16.27 -15.68
N LEU A 219 -8.30 -15.08 -15.12
CA LEU A 219 -9.28 -14.72 -14.11
C LEU A 219 -10.28 -13.71 -14.68
N ARG A 220 -11.54 -13.86 -14.27
CA ARG A 220 -12.60 -12.89 -14.51
C ARG A 220 -13.16 -12.47 -13.18
N GLU A 221 -13.24 -11.16 -12.97
CA GLU A 221 -13.76 -10.55 -11.76
C GLU A 221 -14.93 -9.66 -12.09
N GLN A 222 -15.95 -9.68 -11.24
CA GLN A 222 -17.10 -8.78 -11.34
C GLN A 222 -17.48 -8.30 -9.95
N THR A 223 -17.81 -7.01 -9.85
CA THR A 223 -18.32 -6.39 -8.63
C THR A 223 -19.51 -5.51 -9.01
N ALA A 224 -20.67 -5.78 -8.42
CA ALA A 224 -21.83 -4.93 -8.54
C ALA A 224 -22.19 -4.40 -7.15
N ASN A 225 -22.33 -3.08 -7.02
CA ASN A 225 -22.68 -2.41 -5.78
C ASN A 225 -23.93 -1.56 -5.96
N VAL A 226 -24.75 -1.54 -4.90
CA VAL A 226 -25.84 -0.57 -4.73
C VAL A 226 -25.72 0.00 -3.33
N TYR A 227 -25.81 1.32 -3.19
CA TYR A 227 -25.76 1.94 -1.88
C TYR A 227 -26.89 2.95 -1.66
N VAL A 228 -27.19 3.16 -0.38
CA VAL A 228 -28.05 4.24 0.10
C VAL A 228 -27.39 4.89 1.31
N SER A 229 -27.50 6.21 1.40
CA SER A 229 -26.99 7.01 2.52
C SER A 229 -27.99 8.08 2.93
N LEU A 230 -28.05 8.35 4.22
CA LEU A 230 -28.86 9.42 4.80
C LEU A 230 -27.99 10.21 5.77
N SER A 231 -27.94 11.53 5.60
CA SER A 231 -27.14 12.39 6.47
C SER A 231 -27.85 13.70 6.81
N LYS A 232 -27.48 14.26 7.95
CA LYS A 232 -27.97 15.56 8.40
C LYS A 232 -26.89 16.33 9.13
N ASN A 233 -26.77 17.62 8.80
CA ASN A 233 -25.95 18.57 9.51
C ASN A 233 -26.85 19.54 10.29
N TYR A 234 -26.58 19.72 11.58
CA TYR A 234 -27.29 20.64 12.44
C TYR A 234 -26.51 21.95 12.56
N ALA A 235 -27.21 23.07 12.75
CA ALA A 235 -26.61 24.39 12.91
C ALA A 235 -25.60 24.47 14.06
N THR A 236 -25.68 23.58 15.06
CA THR A 236 -24.71 23.45 16.17
C THR A 236 -23.35 22.87 15.74
N GLY A 237 -23.19 22.41 14.47
CA GLY A 237 -22.04 21.66 13.98
C GLY A 237 -22.14 20.16 14.28
N THR A 238 -23.19 19.71 14.96
CA THR A 238 -23.48 18.28 15.13
C THR A 238 -23.89 17.68 13.78
N SER A 239 -23.39 16.50 13.46
CA SER A 239 -23.74 15.79 12.22
C SER A 239 -23.97 14.31 12.46
N VAL A 240 -24.89 13.74 11.70
CA VAL A 240 -25.19 12.30 11.68
C VAL A 240 -25.20 11.80 10.25
N SER A 241 -24.63 10.63 10.00
CA SER A 241 -24.70 9.95 8.71
C SER A 241 -24.82 8.45 8.94
N ILE A 242 -25.67 7.81 8.15
CA ILE A 242 -25.80 6.36 8.07
C ILE A 242 -25.82 5.95 6.60
N SER A 243 -25.20 4.85 6.27
CA SER A 243 -25.25 4.29 4.92
C SER A 243 -25.11 2.77 4.95
N ALA A 244 -25.54 2.15 3.87
CA ALA A 244 -25.33 0.73 3.62
C ALA A 244 -25.05 0.50 2.15
N THR A 245 -24.06 -0.35 1.86
CA THR A 245 -23.73 -0.82 0.51
C THR A 245 -23.98 -2.30 0.41
N GLY A 246 -24.84 -2.71 -0.50
CA GLY A 246 -25.01 -4.11 -0.91
C GLY A 246 -24.03 -4.41 -2.07
N GLU A 247 -23.28 -5.48 -1.95
CA GLU A 247 -22.31 -5.91 -2.96
C GLU A 247 -22.56 -7.34 -3.40
N TYR A 248 -22.48 -7.57 -4.71
CA TYR A 248 -22.27 -8.88 -5.30
C TYR A 248 -20.87 -8.93 -5.90
N TYR A 249 -20.06 -9.86 -5.43
CA TYR A 249 -18.67 -10.04 -5.87
C TYR A 249 -18.44 -11.45 -6.39
N THR A 250 -17.75 -11.58 -7.53
CA THR A 250 -17.33 -12.86 -8.07
C THR A 250 -15.92 -12.78 -8.65
N ILE A 251 -15.11 -13.82 -8.41
CA ILE A 251 -13.81 -14.03 -9.02
C ILE A 251 -13.55 -15.55 -9.16
N GLY A 252 -13.26 -16.01 -10.36
CA GLY A 252 -13.13 -17.44 -10.60
C GLY A 252 -14.36 -18.21 -10.13
N ASN A 253 -14.18 -19.12 -9.18
CA ASN A 253 -15.25 -19.91 -8.56
C ASN A 253 -15.82 -19.27 -7.27
N TYR A 254 -15.22 -18.20 -6.78
CA TYR A 254 -15.67 -17.52 -5.55
C TYR A 254 -16.81 -16.57 -5.87
N ARG A 255 -17.90 -16.65 -5.08
CA ARG A 255 -19.08 -15.78 -5.18
C ARG A 255 -19.56 -15.40 -3.79
N LYS A 256 -19.84 -14.12 -3.57
CA LYS A 256 -20.31 -13.63 -2.26
C LYS A 256 -21.26 -12.46 -2.43
N TRP A 257 -22.40 -12.51 -1.70
CA TRP A 257 -23.23 -11.36 -1.39
C TRP A 257 -22.84 -10.83 -0.02
N ALA A 258 -22.76 -9.53 0.12
CA ALA A 258 -22.44 -8.89 1.39
C ALA A 258 -23.15 -7.53 1.52
N VAL A 259 -23.34 -7.09 2.76
CA VAL A 259 -23.84 -5.74 3.09
C VAL A 259 -22.81 -5.08 4.00
N TYR A 260 -22.43 -3.85 3.65
CA TYR A 260 -21.43 -3.06 4.36
C TYR A 260 -22.09 -1.83 4.99
N PRO A 261 -22.43 -1.88 6.29
CA PRO A 261 -22.97 -0.74 7.01
C PRO A 261 -21.90 0.28 7.35
N GLN A 262 -22.27 1.56 7.32
CA GLN A 262 -21.46 2.65 7.84
C GLN A 262 -22.36 3.60 8.65
N ALA A 263 -21.81 4.17 9.72
CA ALA A 263 -22.48 5.19 10.52
C ALA A 263 -21.46 6.16 11.08
N SER A 264 -21.80 7.42 11.17
CA SER A 264 -20.98 8.42 11.85
C SER A 264 -21.84 9.41 12.61
N LEU A 265 -21.35 9.82 13.78
CA LEU A 265 -21.93 10.86 14.61
C LEU A 265 -20.82 11.79 15.06
N THR A 266 -20.94 13.07 14.73
CA THR A 266 -20.16 14.14 15.35
C THR A 266 -21.09 14.92 16.26
N TYR A 267 -20.86 14.90 17.57
CA TYR A 267 -21.65 15.61 18.54
C TYR A 267 -20.84 16.76 19.14
N VAL A 268 -21.27 17.98 18.85
CA VAL A 268 -20.68 19.22 19.38
C VAL A 268 -21.43 19.62 20.64
N LYS A 269 -20.87 19.30 21.81
CA LYS A 269 -21.45 19.70 23.10
C LYS A 269 -21.18 21.18 23.39
N SER A 270 -20.01 21.67 23.03
CA SER A 270 -19.59 23.07 23.15
C SER A 270 -18.39 23.35 22.26
N SER A 271 -17.91 24.60 22.21
CA SER A 271 -16.68 24.97 21.51
C SER A 271 -15.44 24.22 22.02
N GLU A 272 -15.46 23.68 23.23
CA GLU A 272 -14.34 22.95 23.83
C GLU A 272 -14.49 21.42 23.81
N HIS A 273 -15.70 20.90 23.65
CA HIS A 273 -16.02 19.48 23.80
C HIS A 273 -16.72 18.94 22.56
N LEU A 274 -16.03 18.08 21.83
CA LEU A 274 -16.54 17.41 20.64
C LEU A 274 -16.35 15.90 20.78
N PHE A 275 -17.36 15.13 20.42
CA PHE A 275 -17.36 13.68 20.41
C PHE A 275 -17.60 13.17 18.99
N GLN A 276 -16.82 12.21 18.58
CA GLN A 276 -16.98 11.55 17.28
C GLN A 276 -17.09 10.06 17.48
N PHE A 277 -18.10 9.46 16.87
CA PHE A 277 -18.28 8.00 16.82
C PHE A 277 -18.43 7.59 15.36
N SER A 278 -17.77 6.52 14.98
CA SER A 278 -17.91 5.97 13.63
C SER A 278 -17.87 4.45 13.64
N LEU A 279 -18.73 3.89 12.81
CA LEU A 279 -18.65 2.53 12.31
C LEU A 279 -18.36 2.63 10.82
N SER A 280 -17.25 2.07 10.36
CA SER A 280 -16.96 1.92 8.93
C SER A 280 -16.73 0.46 8.58
N THR A 281 -17.08 0.11 7.34
CA THR A 281 -16.76 -1.18 6.77
C THR A 281 -15.89 -0.96 5.54
N ASP A 282 -14.70 -1.56 5.55
CA ASP A 282 -13.73 -1.46 4.47
C ASP A 282 -13.48 -2.83 3.86
N LYS A 283 -13.47 -2.93 2.55
CA LYS A 283 -13.14 -4.14 1.83
C LYS A 283 -11.82 -3.99 1.09
N THR A 284 -10.93 -4.96 1.27
CA THR A 284 -9.65 -5.03 0.58
C THR A 284 -9.65 -6.22 -0.37
N TYR A 285 -9.46 -5.96 -1.65
CA TYR A 285 -9.32 -6.99 -2.67
C TYR A 285 -7.85 -7.35 -2.83
N PRO A 286 -7.51 -8.65 -3.01
CA PRO A 286 -6.12 -9.04 -3.30
C PRO A 286 -5.62 -8.37 -4.58
N GLY A 287 -4.31 -8.12 -4.64
CA GLY A 287 -3.67 -7.71 -5.88
C GLY A 287 -3.80 -8.80 -6.96
N TYR A 288 -3.88 -8.41 -8.22
CA TYR A 288 -3.94 -9.40 -9.30
C TYR A 288 -2.66 -10.24 -9.35
N TRP A 289 -1.51 -9.64 -9.02
CA TRP A 289 -0.24 -10.36 -8.94
C TRP A 289 -0.21 -11.37 -7.77
N ASP A 290 -0.90 -11.11 -6.64
CA ASP A 290 -1.03 -12.05 -5.52
C ASP A 290 -1.79 -13.32 -5.91
N MET A 291 -2.69 -13.20 -6.89
CA MET A 291 -3.56 -14.28 -7.37
C MET A 291 -3.01 -15.02 -8.58
N GLN A 292 -1.81 -14.71 -9.04
CA GLN A 292 -1.15 -15.45 -10.12
C GLN A 292 -0.94 -16.93 -9.73
N SER A 293 -0.89 -17.79 -10.73
CA SER A 293 -0.52 -19.20 -10.55
C SER A 293 1.00 -19.42 -10.60
N SER A 294 1.74 -18.39 -10.95
CA SER A 294 3.18 -18.44 -11.16
C SER A 294 3.98 -18.49 -9.86
N VAL A 295 5.19 -19.03 -9.95
CA VAL A 295 6.19 -19.06 -8.88
C VAL A 295 7.38 -18.18 -9.30
N SER A 296 7.74 -17.21 -8.47
CA SER A 296 8.98 -16.44 -8.62
C SER A 296 10.05 -17.02 -7.71
N HIS A 297 11.23 -17.28 -8.24
CA HIS A 297 12.38 -17.75 -7.46
C HIS A 297 13.25 -16.54 -7.07
N LEU A 298 13.39 -16.31 -5.77
CA LEU A 298 14.22 -15.23 -5.25
C LEU A 298 15.69 -15.62 -5.18
N ASN A 299 15.98 -16.92 -4.94
CA ASN A 299 17.28 -17.55 -5.00
C ASN A 299 17.11 -19.08 -5.06
N GLY A 300 18.18 -19.87 -4.94
CA GLY A 300 18.13 -21.34 -4.99
C GLY A 300 17.42 -22.02 -3.80
N TYR A 301 17.00 -21.26 -2.76
CA TYR A 301 16.31 -21.75 -1.58
C TYR A 301 14.96 -21.06 -1.35
N THR A 302 14.76 -19.86 -1.86
CA THR A 302 13.60 -19.02 -1.51
C THR A 302 12.70 -18.78 -2.72
N GLU A 303 11.41 -19.03 -2.53
CA GLU A 303 10.37 -18.92 -3.55
C GLU A 303 9.24 -17.99 -3.09
N LEU A 304 8.62 -17.29 -4.02
CA LEU A 304 7.41 -16.51 -3.82
C LEU A 304 6.29 -17.09 -4.69
N TRP A 305 5.24 -17.56 -4.04
CA TRP A 305 4.11 -18.23 -4.67
C TRP A 305 2.90 -17.31 -4.75
N GLY A 306 2.26 -17.27 -5.89
CA GLY A 306 0.92 -16.70 -6.01
C GLY A 306 -0.16 -17.60 -5.37
N THR A 307 -1.35 -17.03 -5.16
CA THR A 307 -2.49 -17.72 -4.53
C THR A 307 -3.78 -17.46 -5.30
N PRO A 308 -4.10 -18.24 -6.36
CA PRO A 308 -5.27 -18.01 -7.21
C PRO A 308 -6.61 -17.99 -6.49
N GLY A 309 -6.71 -18.66 -5.33
CA GLY A 309 -7.92 -18.73 -4.49
C GLY A 309 -8.01 -17.69 -3.39
N LEU A 310 -7.17 -16.67 -3.39
CA LEU A 310 -7.13 -15.66 -2.34
C LEU A 310 -8.44 -14.85 -2.29
N LYS A 311 -9.06 -14.79 -1.10
CA LYS A 311 -10.35 -14.13 -0.89
C LYS A 311 -10.14 -12.68 -0.45
N PRO A 312 -11.05 -11.76 -0.83
CA PRO A 312 -11.05 -10.41 -0.28
C PRO A 312 -11.32 -10.39 1.22
N SER A 313 -10.62 -9.52 1.95
CA SER A 313 -10.86 -9.28 3.36
C SER A 313 -11.91 -8.20 3.58
N THR A 314 -12.60 -8.27 4.71
CA THR A 314 -13.59 -7.26 5.14
C THR A 314 -13.28 -6.82 6.56
N ALA A 315 -13.01 -5.52 6.75
CA ALA A 315 -12.72 -4.92 8.03
C ALA A 315 -13.93 -4.11 8.53
N TYR A 316 -14.35 -4.35 9.77
CA TYR A 316 -15.32 -3.55 10.51
C TYR A 316 -14.57 -2.73 11.56
N ASN A 317 -14.67 -1.40 11.45
CA ASN A 317 -13.95 -0.46 12.30
C ASN A 317 -14.94 0.32 13.17
N LEU A 318 -14.76 0.25 14.47
CA LEU A 318 -15.47 1.09 15.44
C LEU A 318 -14.47 2.08 16.04
N ASN A 319 -14.77 3.37 15.96
CA ASN A 319 -13.93 4.42 16.52
C ASN A 319 -14.77 5.36 17.37
N GLY A 320 -14.23 5.73 18.53
CA GLY A 320 -14.78 6.78 19.38
C GLY A 320 -13.67 7.76 19.75
N ASN A 321 -13.85 9.03 19.44
CA ASN A 321 -12.90 10.09 19.79
C ASN A 321 -13.56 11.16 20.66
N TYR A 322 -12.89 11.54 21.71
CA TYR A 322 -13.16 12.75 22.45
C TYR A 322 -12.11 13.80 22.11
N ILE A 323 -12.54 14.96 21.62
CA ILE A 323 -11.69 16.07 21.22
C ILE A 323 -11.93 17.22 22.19
N TRP A 324 -10.88 17.57 22.96
CA TRP A 324 -10.92 18.65 23.94
C TRP A 324 -10.23 19.89 23.39
N LYS A 325 -10.90 21.05 23.56
CA LYS A 325 -10.43 22.37 23.07
C LYS A 325 -10.07 22.36 21.58
N GLN A 326 -10.77 21.55 20.78
CA GLN A 326 -10.50 21.34 19.34
C GLN A 326 -9.02 20.98 19.04
N LYS A 327 -8.31 20.40 20.01
CA LYS A 327 -6.87 20.26 19.98
C LYS A 327 -6.37 18.90 20.48
N TYR A 328 -6.84 18.47 21.65
CA TYR A 328 -6.40 17.22 22.27
C TYR A 328 -7.38 16.12 21.91
N ILE A 329 -6.85 14.99 21.43
CA ILE A 329 -7.66 13.85 20.97
C ILE A 329 -7.39 12.65 21.84
N PHE A 330 -8.47 12.05 22.37
CA PHE A 330 -8.44 10.79 23.11
C PHE A 330 -9.37 9.82 22.38
N GLY A 331 -8.82 8.74 21.83
CA GLY A 331 -9.55 7.80 21.02
C GLY A 331 -9.54 6.39 21.57
N LEU A 332 -10.62 5.68 21.32
CA LEU A 332 -10.75 4.23 21.48
C LEU A 332 -11.12 3.64 20.13
N PHE A 333 -10.54 2.51 19.79
CA PHE A 333 -10.86 1.84 18.54
C PHE A 333 -10.93 0.32 18.69
N PHE A 334 -11.74 -0.28 17.84
CA PHE A 334 -11.83 -1.71 17.64
C PHE A 334 -11.92 -1.99 16.15
N MET A 335 -11.13 -2.93 15.66
CA MET A 335 -11.17 -3.41 14.28
C MET A 335 -11.30 -4.94 14.28
N HIS A 336 -12.17 -5.46 13.44
CA HIS A 336 -12.27 -6.88 13.13
C HIS A 336 -12.20 -7.08 11.62
N THR A 337 -11.18 -7.79 11.15
CA THR A 337 -10.98 -8.10 9.73
C THR A 337 -11.19 -9.59 9.51
N SER A 338 -12.26 -9.94 8.79
CA SER A 338 -12.54 -11.32 8.35
C SER A 338 -11.78 -11.64 7.06
N ASP A 339 -11.45 -12.91 6.83
CA ASP A 339 -10.68 -13.37 5.67
C ASP A 339 -9.38 -12.55 5.46
N PHE A 340 -8.77 -12.11 6.58
CA PHE A 340 -7.54 -11.33 6.56
C PHE A 340 -6.46 -12.07 5.78
N PHE A 341 -5.90 -11.46 4.74
CA PHE A 341 -4.81 -12.07 3.99
C PHE A 341 -3.51 -11.31 4.22
N VAL A 342 -2.43 -12.08 4.30
CA VAL A 342 -1.10 -11.57 4.62
C VAL A 342 -0.04 -12.49 4.02
N GLN A 343 1.09 -11.92 3.63
CA GLN A 343 2.25 -12.71 3.24
C GLN A 343 2.81 -13.45 4.45
N THR A 344 3.06 -14.73 4.27
CA THR A 344 3.57 -15.64 5.28
C THR A 344 4.82 -16.34 4.77
N GLY A 345 5.75 -16.65 5.67
CA GLY A 345 6.92 -17.48 5.38
C GLY A 345 6.71 -18.90 5.94
N TYR A 346 7.03 -19.91 5.13
CA TYR A 346 6.91 -21.32 5.47
C TYR A 346 8.12 -22.11 4.95
N GLN A 347 8.79 -22.84 5.85
CA GLN A 347 9.83 -23.80 5.47
C GLN A 347 9.15 -25.11 5.06
N SER A 348 9.32 -25.54 3.81
CA SER A 348 8.65 -26.72 3.26
C SER A 348 9.04 -28.00 4.01
N THR A 349 8.09 -28.90 4.24
CA THR A 349 8.34 -30.23 4.83
C THR A 349 8.81 -31.26 3.80
N ASP A 350 8.70 -30.95 2.52
CA ASP A 350 8.95 -31.89 1.42
C ASP A 350 10.33 -31.73 0.80
N ARG A 351 10.87 -30.53 0.82
CA ARG A 351 12.17 -30.16 0.25
C ARG A 351 12.79 -28.95 0.98
N LEU A 352 14.07 -28.71 0.77
CA LEU A 352 14.74 -27.51 1.31
C LEU A 352 14.32 -26.28 0.48
N ALA A 353 13.21 -25.68 0.88
CA ALA A 353 12.70 -24.45 0.31
C ALA A 353 12.00 -23.58 1.36
N LEU A 354 12.25 -22.28 1.33
CA LEU A 354 11.50 -21.26 2.03
C LEU A 354 10.47 -20.66 1.08
N ILE A 355 9.20 -20.81 1.41
CA ILE A 355 8.08 -20.38 0.58
C ILE A 355 7.43 -19.13 1.20
N TYR A 356 7.41 -18.03 0.45
CA TYR A 356 6.56 -16.88 0.75
C TYR A 356 5.26 -16.99 -0.02
N LYS A 357 4.15 -16.78 0.65
CA LYS A 357 2.81 -16.87 0.05
C LYS A 357 1.82 -15.98 0.78
N ASN A 358 0.95 -15.30 0.06
CA ASN A 358 -0.21 -14.66 0.65
C ASN A 358 -1.27 -15.71 0.98
N THR A 359 -1.73 -15.76 2.22
CA THR A 359 -2.75 -16.70 2.69
C THR A 359 -3.87 -15.98 3.41
N ASN A 360 -5.11 -16.48 3.29
CA ASN A 360 -6.21 -15.97 4.11
C ASN A 360 -6.16 -16.59 5.50
N TRP A 361 -6.29 -15.75 6.49
CA TRP A 361 -6.46 -16.12 7.90
C TRP A 361 -7.92 -15.90 8.28
N ASN A 362 -8.44 -16.65 9.26
CA ASN A 362 -9.83 -16.55 9.68
C ASN A 362 -10.20 -15.10 10.03
N TYR A 363 -9.34 -14.47 10.86
CA TYR A 363 -9.49 -13.07 11.20
C TYR A 363 -8.23 -12.44 11.79
N MET A 364 -8.22 -11.11 11.75
CA MET A 364 -7.39 -10.25 12.58
C MET A 364 -8.28 -9.31 13.38
N GLN A 365 -8.05 -9.18 14.68
CA GLN A 365 -8.69 -8.20 15.55
C GLN A 365 -7.65 -7.28 16.14
N MET A 366 -7.99 -6.00 16.22
CA MET A 366 -7.20 -4.99 16.94
C MET A 366 -8.13 -4.14 17.78
N TRP A 367 -7.74 -3.87 19.00
CA TRP A 367 -8.41 -2.89 19.85
C TRP A 367 -7.39 -2.13 20.68
N GLY A 368 -7.68 -0.88 20.94
CA GLY A 368 -6.71 -0.04 21.61
C GLY A 368 -7.19 1.39 21.83
N THR A 369 -6.22 2.20 22.19
CA THR A 369 -6.41 3.62 22.44
C THR A 369 -5.36 4.43 21.71
N ASN A 370 -5.74 5.64 21.29
CA ASN A 370 -4.82 6.64 20.76
C ASN A 370 -4.98 7.97 21.51
N VAL A 371 -3.87 8.65 21.73
CA VAL A 371 -3.81 9.96 22.37
C VAL A 371 -2.96 10.88 21.52
N ILE A 372 -3.50 12.06 21.15
CA ILE A 372 -2.79 13.08 20.38
C ILE A 372 -2.76 14.36 21.17
N LEU A 373 -1.55 14.82 21.50
CA LEU A 373 -1.28 15.98 22.34
C LEU A 373 -0.41 17.00 21.59
N PRO A 374 -1.00 17.93 20.81
CA PRO A 374 -0.26 19.03 20.25
C PRO A 374 0.02 20.09 21.32
N PHE A 375 1.22 20.65 21.33
CA PHE A 375 1.59 21.77 22.21
C PHE A 375 2.48 22.78 21.47
N LYS A 376 2.52 24.01 21.98
CA LYS A 376 3.31 25.10 21.43
C LYS A 376 4.09 25.77 22.54
N ALA A 377 5.34 26.13 22.26
CA ALA A 377 6.12 27.01 23.12
C ALA A 377 6.42 28.31 22.35
N GLY A 378 5.81 29.42 22.78
CA GLY A 378 5.89 30.69 22.08
C GLY A 378 5.52 30.55 20.59
N ASN A 379 6.23 31.29 19.74
CA ASN A 379 6.09 31.26 18.30
C ASN A 379 7.17 30.37 17.60
N TRP A 380 8.06 29.78 18.39
CA TRP A 380 9.24 29.10 17.86
C TRP A 380 9.13 27.59 17.84
N LEU A 381 8.24 26.99 18.63
CA LEU A 381 8.06 25.53 18.66
C LEU A 381 6.60 25.15 18.52
N ASP A 382 6.33 24.31 17.52
CA ASP A 382 5.12 23.51 17.39
C ASP A 382 5.49 22.04 17.57
N SER A 383 4.86 21.35 18.53
CA SER A 383 5.10 19.93 18.82
C SER A 383 3.80 19.16 18.84
N ARG A 384 3.89 17.86 18.48
CA ARG A 384 2.78 16.94 18.51
C ARG A 384 3.25 15.57 18.98
N LEU A 385 2.76 15.15 20.13
CA LEU A 385 2.95 13.80 20.66
C LEU A 385 1.75 12.94 20.27
N THR A 386 2.03 11.80 19.64
CA THR A 386 1.03 10.77 19.33
C THR A 386 1.42 9.48 20.06
N LEU A 387 0.48 8.91 20.80
CA LEU A 387 0.63 7.64 21.52
C LEU A 387 -0.47 6.70 21.07
N VAL A 388 -0.13 5.47 20.71
CA VAL A 388 -1.07 4.41 20.36
C VAL A 388 -0.69 3.15 21.11
N GLY A 389 -1.63 2.60 21.87
CA GLY A 389 -1.48 1.30 22.52
C GLY A 389 -2.58 0.36 22.02
N MET A 390 -2.22 -0.84 21.58
CA MET A 390 -3.20 -1.79 21.05
C MET A 390 -2.82 -3.23 21.31
N GLN A 391 -3.83 -4.10 21.33
CA GLN A 391 -3.66 -5.55 21.25
C GLN A 391 -4.02 -6.01 19.84
N VAL A 392 -3.14 -6.80 19.25
CA VAL A 392 -3.36 -7.49 17.96
C VAL A 392 -3.62 -8.95 18.27
N HIS A 393 -4.69 -9.50 17.70
CA HIS A 393 -5.06 -10.92 17.78
C HIS A 393 -5.29 -11.44 16.37
N GLN A 394 -4.56 -12.49 15.97
CA GLN A 394 -4.64 -13.13 14.67
C GLN A 394 -4.95 -14.61 14.84
N ARG A 395 -5.87 -15.12 14.02
CA ARG A 395 -6.25 -16.54 14.01
C ARG A 395 -6.26 -17.10 12.59
N CYS A 396 -5.63 -18.25 12.44
CA CYS A 396 -5.69 -19.09 11.25
C CYS A 396 -5.85 -20.54 11.70
N ASP A 397 -6.93 -21.19 11.31
CA ASP A 397 -7.18 -22.58 11.73
C ASP A 397 -6.43 -23.58 10.84
N ASP A 398 -6.06 -23.17 9.63
CA ASP A 398 -5.40 -24.02 8.66
C ASP A 398 -4.36 -23.22 7.85
N PHE A 399 -3.10 -23.31 8.28
CA PHE A 399 -1.93 -22.81 7.57
C PHE A 399 -0.93 -23.94 7.39
N PHE A 400 -0.95 -24.61 6.23
CA PHE A 400 -0.14 -25.83 6.02
C PHE A 400 -0.30 -26.84 7.17
N ASP A 401 -1.55 -27.15 7.56
CA ASP A 401 -1.94 -28.01 8.68
C ASP A 401 -1.51 -27.50 10.07
N ILE A 402 -1.12 -26.25 10.19
CA ILE A 402 -0.70 -25.63 11.44
C ILE A 402 -1.74 -24.59 11.89
N PRO A 403 -2.39 -24.76 13.06
CA PRO A 403 -3.29 -23.75 13.60
C PRO A 403 -2.53 -22.64 14.30
N PHE A 404 -2.93 -21.41 14.05
CA PHE A 404 -2.43 -20.21 14.71
C PHE A 404 -3.50 -19.53 15.54
N ASN A 405 -3.13 -19.13 16.77
CA ASN A 405 -3.92 -18.27 17.63
C ASN A 405 -2.96 -17.37 18.41
N ARG A 406 -2.63 -16.22 17.83
CA ARG A 406 -1.55 -15.35 18.31
C ARG A 406 -2.10 -14.02 18.80
N ARG A 407 -1.64 -13.58 19.98
CA ARG A 407 -1.99 -12.29 20.59
C ARG A 407 -0.73 -11.56 21.01
N LYS A 408 -0.68 -10.25 20.75
CA LYS A 408 0.44 -9.42 21.19
C LYS A 408 -0.01 -8.00 21.47
N TRP A 409 0.50 -7.41 22.54
CA TRP A 409 0.40 -5.98 22.79
C TRP A 409 1.46 -5.23 21.99
N MET A 410 1.08 -4.13 21.39
CA MET A 410 1.95 -3.24 20.64
C MET A 410 1.76 -1.81 21.12
N PHE A 411 2.85 -1.07 21.15
CA PHE A 411 2.89 0.33 21.47
C PHE A 411 3.58 1.09 20.34
N ASN A 412 2.97 2.19 19.90
CA ASN A 412 3.57 3.10 18.91
C ASN A 412 3.53 4.52 19.47
N SER A 413 4.64 5.23 19.36
CA SER A 413 4.76 6.62 19.78
C SER A 413 5.49 7.43 18.73
N SER A 414 5.00 8.61 18.42
CA SER A 414 5.74 9.61 17.63
C SER A 414 5.73 10.98 18.32
N LEU A 415 6.86 11.68 18.18
CA LEU A 415 7.02 13.07 18.60
C LEU A 415 7.50 13.88 17.41
N ASP A 416 6.62 14.73 16.90
CA ASP A 416 6.88 15.62 15.77
C ASP A 416 7.16 17.02 16.29
N ASN A 417 8.34 17.57 16.01
CA ASN A 417 8.72 18.93 16.42
C ASN A 417 9.03 19.77 15.19
N THR A 418 8.49 21.00 15.17
CA THR A 418 8.82 22.02 14.19
C THR A 418 9.33 23.26 14.92
N PHE A 419 10.60 23.57 14.75
CA PHE A 419 11.28 24.73 15.30
C PHE A 419 11.30 25.85 14.26
N LYS A 420 10.59 26.94 14.49
CA LYS A 420 10.48 28.08 13.59
C LYS A 420 11.55 29.10 13.89
N VAL A 421 12.34 29.45 12.88
CA VAL A 421 13.36 30.49 12.95
C VAL A 421 12.93 31.67 12.08
N GLY A 422 12.30 32.65 12.69
CA GLY A 422 11.67 33.75 11.98
C GLY A 422 10.43 33.29 11.18
N LYS A 423 10.18 33.94 10.03
CA LYS A 423 8.97 33.68 9.20
C LYS A 423 9.17 32.63 8.14
N ASN A 424 10.41 32.37 7.74
CA ASN A 424 10.70 31.69 6.47
C ASN A 424 11.50 30.40 6.64
N LEU A 425 12.05 30.16 7.83
CA LEU A 425 12.91 29.02 8.11
C LEU A 425 12.32 28.16 9.22
N ALA A 426 12.29 26.85 9.01
CA ALA A 426 11.87 25.88 10.02
C ALA A 426 12.77 24.64 10.01
N PHE A 427 13.07 24.14 11.21
CA PHE A 427 13.69 22.85 11.43
C PHE A 427 12.62 21.84 11.87
N GLU A 428 12.66 20.65 11.34
CA GLU A 428 11.81 19.54 11.75
C GLU A 428 12.64 18.44 12.40
N LEU A 429 12.15 17.91 13.51
CA LEU A 429 12.72 16.75 14.17
C LEU A 429 11.58 15.81 14.54
N ILE A 430 11.54 14.65 13.89
CA ILE A 430 10.48 13.65 14.03
C ILE A 430 11.11 12.36 14.55
N GLY A 431 10.71 11.96 15.76
CA GLY A 431 11.10 10.69 16.37
C GLY A 431 9.91 9.75 16.47
N SER A 432 10.09 8.47 16.17
CA SER A 432 9.07 7.44 16.37
C SER A 432 9.67 6.13 16.88
N ILE A 433 8.88 5.39 17.66
CA ILE A 433 9.19 4.05 18.14
C ILE A 433 7.95 3.18 18.05
N GLN A 434 8.14 1.94 17.60
CA GLN A 434 7.15 0.88 17.60
C GLN A 434 7.74 -0.34 18.33
N THR A 435 7.04 -0.83 19.34
CA THR A 435 7.44 -2.06 20.04
C THR A 435 7.17 -3.29 19.17
N PRO A 436 7.70 -4.48 19.54
CA PRO A 436 7.50 -5.68 18.74
C PRO A 436 6.03 -6.00 18.46
N MET A 437 5.74 -6.43 17.21
CA MET A 437 4.41 -6.81 16.78
C MET A 437 4.39 -8.18 16.08
N ILE A 438 3.19 -8.65 15.72
CA ILE A 438 2.98 -9.86 14.94
C ILE A 438 2.30 -9.52 13.61
N GLN A 439 2.71 -10.22 12.55
CA GLN A 439 2.06 -10.15 11.25
C GLN A 439 2.13 -11.52 10.57
N GLY A 440 0.98 -12.21 10.49
CA GLY A 440 0.96 -13.57 9.99
C GLY A 440 1.87 -14.49 10.82
N THR A 441 2.81 -15.14 10.16
CA THR A 441 3.80 -16.02 10.80
C THR A 441 4.98 -15.27 11.41
N PHE A 442 5.15 -13.97 11.09
CA PHE A 442 6.31 -13.19 11.52
C PHE A 442 6.13 -12.55 12.89
N ASP A 443 7.17 -12.62 13.70
CA ASP A 443 7.46 -11.73 14.81
C ASP A 443 8.34 -10.59 14.30
N ILE A 444 7.84 -9.37 14.39
CA ILE A 444 8.51 -8.15 13.94
C ILE A 444 9.14 -7.51 15.17
N GLU A 445 10.44 -7.20 15.11
CA GLU A 445 11.16 -6.59 16.22
C GLU A 445 10.86 -5.08 16.37
N THR A 446 11.40 -4.47 17.42
CA THR A 446 11.25 -3.03 17.66
C THR A 446 11.84 -2.22 16.51
N VAL A 447 11.08 -1.21 16.09
CA VAL A 447 11.51 -0.24 15.08
C VAL A 447 11.57 1.15 15.72
N TYR A 448 12.62 1.89 15.46
CA TYR A 448 12.69 3.30 15.81
C TYR A 448 13.25 4.10 14.64
N ASN A 449 12.80 5.33 14.52
CA ASN A 449 13.20 6.21 13.43
C ASN A 449 13.38 7.63 13.96
N LEU A 450 14.45 8.29 13.52
CA LEU A 450 14.66 9.71 13.74
C LEU A 450 14.90 10.39 12.39
N THR A 451 14.08 11.38 12.09
CA THR A 451 14.15 12.18 10.87
C THR A 451 14.41 13.63 11.23
N ALA A 452 15.37 14.26 10.57
CA ALA A 452 15.63 15.70 10.66
C ALA A 452 15.43 16.39 9.32
N GLY A 453 14.89 17.59 9.34
CA GLY A 453 14.59 18.36 8.14
C GLY A 453 14.80 19.85 8.32
N LEU A 454 15.07 20.52 7.20
CA LEU A 454 15.13 21.98 7.07
C LEU A 454 14.17 22.40 5.97
N LYS A 455 13.34 23.38 6.23
CA LYS A 455 12.45 24.02 5.25
C LYS A 455 12.72 25.50 5.20
N TRP A 456 12.96 26.01 4.02
CA TRP A 456 13.22 27.43 3.80
C TRP A 456 12.35 27.95 2.65
N SER A 457 11.45 28.88 2.96
CA SER A 457 10.55 29.54 2.01
C SER A 457 10.98 30.98 1.85
N PHE A 458 11.08 31.47 0.61
CA PHE A 458 11.42 32.87 0.32
C PHE A 458 10.74 33.35 -0.96
N ALA A 459 10.92 34.64 -1.31
CA ALA A 459 10.22 35.31 -2.42
C ALA A 459 8.69 35.18 -2.30
N SER A 460 8.13 35.47 -1.11
CA SER A 460 6.69 35.34 -0.81
C SER A 460 6.16 33.94 -1.09
N ASP A 461 6.85 32.92 -0.59
CA ASP A 461 6.54 31.50 -0.75
C ASP A 461 6.57 30.96 -2.19
N ARG A 462 7.13 31.73 -3.11
CA ARG A 462 7.31 31.27 -4.50
C ARG A 462 8.46 30.27 -4.62
N ILE A 463 9.46 30.39 -3.76
CA ILE A 463 10.61 29.48 -3.74
C ILE A 463 10.62 28.72 -2.43
N ASN A 464 10.66 27.39 -2.51
CA ASN A 464 10.77 26.53 -1.36
C ASN A 464 11.96 25.59 -1.56
N LEU A 465 12.88 25.63 -0.60
CA LEU A 465 14.00 24.70 -0.50
C LEU A 465 13.79 23.84 0.75
N SER A 466 13.87 22.55 0.61
CA SER A 466 13.90 21.65 1.77
C SER A 466 15.02 20.64 1.64
N ALA A 467 15.67 20.39 2.78
CA ALA A 467 16.64 19.32 2.96
C ALA A 467 16.13 18.41 4.07
N ARG A 468 16.14 17.11 3.86
CA ARG A 468 15.64 16.12 4.81
C ARG A 468 16.57 14.91 4.86
N CYS A 469 16.94 14.51 6.07
CA CYS A 469 17.57 13.24 6.33
C CYS A 469 16.56 12.36 7.08
N SER A 470 16.06 11.36 6.39
CA SER A 470 15.15 10.35 6.97
C SER A 470 15.98 9.24 7.59
N ASP A 471 15.50 8.72 8.71
CA ASP A 471 16.11 7.61 9.44
C ASP A 471 17.61 7.78 9.70
N LEU A 472 17.96 8.80 10.44
CA LEU A 472 19.34 9.18 10.78
C LEU A 472 20.20 8.00 11.27
N PHE A 473 19.59 7.04 11.97
CA PHE A 473 20.29 5.90 12.58
C PHE A 473 20.24 4.61 11.75
N ASN A 474 19.57 4.63 10.57
CA ASN A 474 19.33 3.44 9.73
C ASN A 474 18.67 2.28 10.52
N SER A 475 17.64 2.61 11.29
CA SER A 475 16.96 1.70 12.23
C SER A 475 15.48 1.51 11.91
N GLY A 476 15.01 2.08 10.79
CA GLY A 476 13.61 2.08 10.37
C GLY A 476 13.14 0.76 9.76
N MET A 477 14.04 -0.19 9.48
CA MET A 477 13.69 -1.52 8.96
C MET A 477 13.78 -2.55 10.09
N PRO A 478 12.69 -3.28 10.37
CA PRO A 478 12.70 -4.29 11.43
C PRO A 478 13.36 -5.59 10.99
N ASN A 479 13.98 -6.28 11.94
CA ASN A 479 14.26 -7.68 11.79
C ASN A 479 12.99 -8.52 11.98
N LEU A 480 12.93 -9.64 11.28
CA LEU A 480 11.79 -10.56 11.30
C LEU A 480 12.22 -11.92 11.82
N LYS A 481 11.33 -12.56 12.57
CA LYS A 481 11.55 -13.94 13.08
C LYS A 481 10.32 -14.79 12.82
N VAL A 482 10.56 -16.06 12.58
CA VAL A 482 9.51 -17.10 12.53
C VAL A 482 9.86 -18.17 13.56
N ARG A 483 8.94 -18.46 14.48
CA ARG A 483 9.16 -19.41 15.57
C ARG A 483 7.86 -20.16 15.90
N PHE A 484 7.63 -21.26 15.22
CA PHE A 484 6.47 -22.12 15.51
C PHE A 484 6.65 -23.51 14.90
N ASN A 485 6.15 -24.56 15.54
CA ASN A 485 6.06 -25.93 15.02
C ASN A 485 7.28 -26.40 14.20
N GLY A 486 8.49 -26.24 14.74
CA GLY A 486 9.73 -26.60 14.04
C GLY A 486 10.19 -25.59 12.97
N GLN A 487 9.40 -24.59 12.64
CA GLN A 487 9.80 -23.49 11.77
C GLN A 487 10.71 -22.53 12.54
N HIS A 488 11.86 -22.24 11.98
CA HIS A 488 12.82 -21.33 12.60
C HIS A 488 13.56 -20.51 11.56
N LEU A 489 13.25 -19.22 11.52
CA LEU A 489 13.79 -18.27 10.56
C LEU A 489 14.16 -16.97 11.27
N ASP A 490 15.36 -16.46 11.04
CA ASP A 490 15.78 -15.11 11.38
C ASP A 490 16.13 -14.36 10.10
N MET A 491 15.56 -13.19 9.92
CA MET A 491 15.81 -12.29 8.80
C MET A 491 16.29 -10.96 9.36
N ASN A 492 17.57 -10.70 9.21
CA ASN A 492 18.17 -9.44 9.57
C ASN A 492 18.26 -8.57 8.31
N ASN A 493 17.43 -7.55 8.29
CA ASN A 493 17.34 -6.63 7.16
C ASN A 493 18.32 -5.47 7.37
N ASP A 494 19.31 -5.34 6.53
CA ASP A 494 20.17 -4.15 6.43
C ASP A 494 19.82 -3.38 5.14
N PHE A 495 18.56 -2.96 5.07
CA PHE A 495 18.12 -2.06 4.02
C PHE A 495 18.53 -0.64 4.41
N TYR A 496 19.15 0.08 3.48
CA TYR A 496 19.46 1.48 3.70
C TYR A 496 18.16 2.31 3.74
N SER A 497 17.50 2.32 4.90
CA SER A 497 16.32 3.16 5.16
C SER A 497 16.70 4.63 5.32
N ARG A 498 17.97 4.91 5.65
CA ARG A 498 18.48 6.27 5.73
C ARG A 498 18.61 6.89 4.34
N SER A 499 17.94 8.03 4.17
CA SER A 499 17.99 8.78 2.92
C SER A 499 18.18 10.27 3.17
N PHE A 500 18.96 10.92 2.33
CA PHE A 500 19.12 12.37 2.30
C PHE A 500 18.49 12.91 1.02
N THR A 501 17.52 13.82 1.17
CA THR A 501 16.78 14.39 0.04
C THR A 501 16.86 15.91 0.08
N ILE A 502 17.15 16.52 -1.06
CA ILE A 502 17.03 17.95 -1.29
C ILE A 502 15.90 18.15 -2.30
N HIS A 503 14.94 18.98 -1.96
CA HIS A 503 13.84 19.35 -2.83
C HIS A 503 13.84 20.86 -3.05
N PHE A 504 13.82 21.28 -4.30
CA PHE A 504 13.67 22.66 -4.74
C PHE A 504 12.35 22.80 -5.50
N SER A 505 11.56 23.80 -5.13
CA SER A 505 10.29 24.12 -5.83
C SER A 505 10.24 25.61 -6.14
N TYR A 506 9.92 25.93 -7.38
CA TYR A 506 9.67 27.29 -7.83
C TYR A 506 8.28 27.41 -8.43
N ARG A 507 7.50 28.37 -7.96
CA ARG A 507 6.14 28.63 -8.45
C ARG A 507 6.13 29.93 -9.28
N PHE A 508 5.70 29.81 -10.52
CA PHE A 508 5.53 30.96 -11.41
C PHE A 508 4.12 30.96 -12.02
N GLY A 509 3.70 32.09 -12.61
CA GLY A 509 2.46 32.18 -13.38
C GLY A 509 1.15 32.08 -12.59
N GLY A 510 1.15 32.33 -11.27
CA GLY A 510 -0.09 32.31 -10.48
C GLY A 510 -0.80 30.97 -10.38
N TYR A 511 -0.09 29.86 -10.64
CA TYR A 511 -0.61 28.49 -10.61
C TYR A 511 -1.26 28.17 -9.25
N LYS A 512 -2.54 27.76 -9.28
CA LYS A 512 -3.26 27.18 -8.14
C LYS A 512 -3.27 25.67 -8.30
N LYS A 513 -2.64 24.95 -7.37
CA LYS A 513 -2.64 23.49 -7.37
C LYS A 513 -4.06 22.97 -7.25
N LYS A 514 -4.49 22.15 -8.20
CA LYS A 514 -5.72 21.35 -8.11
C LYS A 514 -5.36 19.94 -7.70
N GLU A 515 -6.14 19.35 -6.80
CA GLU A 515 -5.98 17.94 -6.48
C GLU A 515 -6.35 17.10 -7.70
N ALA A 516 -5.40 16.33 -8.20
CA ALA A 516 -5.66 15.37 -9.24
C ALA A 516 -6.43 14.17 -8.65
N GLY A 517 -7.53 13.77 -9.27
CA GLY A 517 -8.21 12.53 -8.91
C GLY A 517 -7.21 11.36 -8.94
N LYS A 518 -7.17 10.55 -7.89
CA LYS A 518 -6.29 9.38 -7.82
C LYS A 518 -6.96 8.21 -8.52
N ILE A 519 -6.21 7.52 -9.36
CA ILE A 519 -6.61 6.22 -9.90
C ILE A 519 -6.28 5.17 -8.84
N ASP A 520 -7.20 4.24 -8.62
CA ASP A 520 -6.93 3.07 -7.79
C ASP A 520 -5.98 2.11 -8.53
N THR A 521 -4.71 2.19 -8.19
CA THR A 521 -3.63 1.33 -8.72
C THR A 521 -3.24 0.22 -7.74
N SER A 522 -3.88 0.14 -6.59
CA SER A 522 -3.48 -0.73 -5.47
C SER A 522 -3.46 -2.23 -5.80
N ARG A 523 -4.15 -2.64 -6.86
CA ARG A 523 -4.29 -4.05 -7.28
C ARG A 523 -3.41 -4.44 -8.45
N PHE A 524 -2.71 -3.48 -9.07
CA PHE A 524 -1.75 -3.73 -10.14
C PHE A 524 -0.35 -3.88 -9.54
N GLY A 525 0.43 -4.85 -10.01
CA GLY A 525 1.81 -5.03 -9.55
C GLY A 525 2.67 -3.81 -9.89
N HIS A 526 3.51 -3.39 -8.96
CA HIS A 526 4.51 -2.33 -9.12
C HIS A 526 5.87 -2.84 -8.71
#